data_18d046dfa8cf529c2fafadb37a4370e9
#
_entry.id   18d046dfa8cf529c2fafadb37a4370e9
#
_cell.length_a   1.000
_cell.length_b   1.000
_cell.length_c   1.000
_cell.angle_alpha   90.00
_cell.angle_beta   90.00
_cell.angle_gamma   90.00
#
_symmetry.space_group_name_H-M   'P 1'
#
loop_
_entity.id
_entity.type
_entity.pdbx_description
1 polymer ?
#
loop_
_entity_poly.entity_id
_entity_poly.type
_entity_poly.pdbx_seq_one_letter_code
_entity_poly.pdbx_strand_id
1 'polypeptide(L)'
;MIIQSKKVWLADQFVPAALELEQGRITGIFPYGEKQADVDYGSKRIVPGFMDIHCHGAYEFDTNDAKPEGLRYWAKHIVSEGVTSFLATTVTQSVEVLTNAVANVADVMEGGYEGAEILGIHFEGPYLDMKYKGAQPPEYIAKPSVEQFKHYQQAARGHIRYVTLAPEHDEGFALTHYLTGHGVVVSIGHSAATYEQAVMAYANGARSMTHVYNGMSPFAHRANGLVGAAYRIRTMYGEIICDGCHSTPAALNNYFMSKGPDYAIMISDALMAKGTPIGSEYIFGGNHITIYPDGSAHLDNGTLAGSTLNINKGLRILVEEAMVPFNYALNACTINPARCLHLDDRKGSIQVGKDADLVVLEDNYDVLQTYCKGQAKL
;
A
#
# COMPACT_ATOMS: atom_id res chain seq x y z
N MET A 1 21.31 -17.17 11.20
CA MET A 1 20.15 -18.08 11.22
C MET A 1 19.92 -18.60 9.81
N ILE A 2 19.65 -19.90 9.69
CA ILE A 2 19.33 -20.53 8.40
C ILE A 2 17.89 -21.05 8.45
N ILE A 3 17.06 -20.60 7.53
CA ILE A 3 15.70 -21.11 7.33
C ILE A 3 15.61 -21.80 5.97
N GLN A 4 14.83 -22.86 5.83
CA GLN A 4 14.67 -23.54 4.55
C GLN A 4 13.25 -23.98 4.27
N SER A 5 12.94 -24.13 2.98
CA SER A 5 11.70 -24.73 2.49
C SER A 5 11.91 -25.36 1.11
N LYS A 6 11.08 -26.35 0.78
CA LYS A 6 10.97 -26.90 -0.57
C LYS A 6 10.30 -25.94 -1.55
N LYS A 7 9.74 -24.81 -1.05
CA LYS A 7 9.02 -23.80 -1.84
C LYS A 7 9.46 -22.39 -1.44
N VAL A 8 10.67 -21.97 -1.81
CA VAL A 8 11.16 -20.59 -1.69
C VAL A 8 10.96 -19.88 -3.01
N TRP A 9 10.35 -18.67 -3.01
CA TRP A 9 10.09 -17.88 -4.21
C TRP A 9 11.35 -17.19 -4.70
N LEU A 10 11.93 -17.72 -5.76
CA LEU A 10 13.16 -17.21 -6.38
C LEU A 10 12.98 -17.12 -7.90
N ALA A 11 13.31 -15.97 -8.49
CA ALA A 11 13.24 -15.78 -9.95
C ALA A 11 11.90 -16.23 -10.55
N ASP A 12 10.79 -15.73 -9.97
CA ASP A 12 9.40 -15.97 -10.38
C ASP A 12 8.93 -17.45 -10.36
N GLN A 13 9.56 -18.27 -9.52
CA GLN A 13 9.17 -19.67 -9.32
C GLN A 13 9.49 -20.17 -7.90
N PHE A 14 8.85 -21.24 -7.48
CA PHE A 14 9.17 -21.91 -6.24
C PHE A 14 10.33 -22.91 -6.45
N VAL A 15 11.38 -22.77 -5.64
CA VAL A 15 12.60 -23.59 -5.67
C VAL A 15 12.89 -24.12 -4.28
N PRO A 16 13.28 -25.40 -4.12
CA PRO A 16 13.81 -25.90 -2.85
C PRO A 16 15.11 -25.18 -2.48
N ALA A 17 15.09 -24.39 -1.41
CA ALA A 17 16.24 -23.58 -1.01
C ALA A 17 16.33 -23.36 0.50
N ALA A 18 17.54 -23.02 0.95
CA ALA A 18 17.84 -22.50 2.28
C ALA A 18 18.33 -21.05 2.18
N LEU A 19 17.87 -20.22 3.10
CA LEU A 19 18.20 -18.81 3.20
C LEU A 19 19.01 -18.56 4.47
N GLU A 20 20.19 -17.97 4.33
CA GLU A 20 20.99 -17.50 5.45
C GLU A 20 20.67 -16.04 5.75
N LEU A 21 20.30 -15.78 7.00
CA LEU A 21 19.85 -14.47 7.48
C LEU A 21 20.83 -13.98 8.56
N GLU A 22 21.50 -12.87 8.31
CA GLU A 22 22.46 -12.28 9.24
C GLU A 22 22.37 -10.76 9.24
N GLN A 23 22.42 -10.15 10.41
CA GLN A 23 22.37 -8.69 10.59
C GLN A 23 21.22 -8.00 9.83
N GLY A 24 20.05 -8.66 9.79
CA GLY A 24 18.86 -8.14 9.13
C GLY A 24 18.81 -8.32 7.62
N ARG A 25 19.76 -9.00 7.02
CA ARG A 25 19.89 -9.21 5.58
C ARG A 25 19.94 -10.67 5.20
N ILE A 26 19.62 -10.95 3.94
CA ILE A 26 19.85 -12.25 3.32
C ILE A 26 21.32 -12.28 2.89
N THR A 27 22.13 -13.12 3.52
CA THR A 27 23.57 -13.23 3.25
C THR A 27 23.95 -14.39 2.35
N GLY A 28 23.06 -15.40 2.26
CA GLY A 28 23.28 -16.55 1.39
C GLY A 28 22.00 -17.23 0.96
N ILE A 29 22.03 -17.85 -0.20
CA ILE A 29 20.95 -18.70 -0.75
C ILE A 29 21.59 -19.99 -1.23
N PHE A 30 21.16 -21.14 -0.69
CA PHE A 30 21.75 -22.45 -0.92
C PHE A 30 20.69 -23.47 -1.33
N PRO A 31 21.05 -24.58 -1.96
CA PRO A 31 20.15 -25.71 -2.15
C PRO A 31 19.55 -26.20 -0.83
N TYR A 32 18.28 -26.62 -0.86
CA TYR A 32 17.59 -27.21 0.30
C TYR A 32 18.40 -28.41 0.85
N GLY A 33 18.66 -28.41 2.17
CA GLY A 33 19.36 -29.46 2.85
C GLY A 33 20.92 -29.41 2.73
N GLU A 34 21.47 -28.42 1.99
CA GLU A 34 22.94 -28.25 1.91
C GLU A 34 23.54 -27.72 3.22
N LYS A 35 22.80 -26.87 3.91
CA LYS A 35 23.18 -26.29 5.21
C LYS A 35 22.32 -26.89 6.31
N GLN A 36 22.88 -27.00 7.53
CA GLN A 36 22.05 -27.29 8.69
C GLN A 36 21.14 -26.13 8.98
N ALA A 37 19.82 -26.33 8.82
CA ALA A 37 18.83 -25.28 9.05
C ALA A 37 18.50 -25.19 10.56
N ASP A 38 18.33 -23.94 11.02
CA ASP A 38 17.76 -23.66 12.35
C ASP A 38 16.25 -23.88 12.33
N VAL A 39 15.57 -23.58 11.19
CA VAL A 39 14.14 -23.82 10.99
C VAL A 39 13.90 -24.41 9.61
N ASP A 40 13.16 -25.52 9.57
CA ASP A 40 12.71 -26.16 8.33
C ASP A 40 11.20 -26.07 8.20
N TYR A 41 10.73 -25.32 7.20
CA TYR A 41 9.30 -25.13 6.90
C TYR A 41 8.72 -26.21 5.97
N GLY A 42 9.50 -27.23 5.62
CA GLY A 42 9.05 -28.36 4.80
C GLY A 42 8.56 -27.93 3.43
N SER A 43 7.26 -28.02 3.17
CA SER A 43 6.64 -27.62 1.89
C SER A 43 5.89 -26.30 1.96
N LYS A 44 6.02 -25.53 3.04
CA LYS A 44 5.40 -24.20 3.16
C LYS A 44 6.07 -23.19 2.21
N ARG A 45 5.30 -22.24 1.71
CA ARG A 45 5.80 -21.22 0.79
C ARG A 45 6.55 -20.15 1.55
N ILE A 46 7.80 -19.87 1.17
CA ILE A 46 8.53 -18.68 1.64
C ILE A 46 8.55 -17.68 0.49
N VAL A 47 7.97 -16.49 0.74
CA VAL A 47 7.87 -15.39 -0.21
C VAL A 47 8.48 -14.10 0.36
N PRO A 48 8.79 -13.06 -0.46
CA PRO A 48 9.19 -11.77 0.07
C PRO A 48 8.13 -11.17 1.00
N GLY A 49 8.55 -10.38 1.98
CA GLY A 49 7.66 -9.63 2.85
C GLY A 49 6.73 -8.70 2.07
N PHE A 50 5.47 -8.64 2.49
CA PHE A 50 4.48 -7.77 1.86
C PHE A 50 4.70 -6.31 2.22
N MET A 51 4.32 -5.42 1.30
CA MET A 51 4.36 -3.97 1.44
C MET A 51 2.97 -3.40 1.19
N ASP A 52 2.45 -2.61 2.15
CA ASP A 52 1.19 -1.88 2.00
C ASP A 52 1.47 -0.38 1.97
N ILE A 53 1.37 0.24 0.79
CA ILE A 53 1.72 1.66 0.60
C ILE A 53 0.54 2.61 0.70
N HIS A 54 -0.65 2.08 1.02
CA HIS A 54 -1.86 2.88 1.20
C HIS A 54 -2.75 2.23 2.28
N CYS A 55 -2.60 2.68 3.51
CA CYS A 55 -3.40 2.25 4.65
C CYS A 55 -3.50 3.37 5.70
N HIS A 56 -4.74 3.76 6.04
CA HIS A 56 -5.03 4.87 6.95
C HIS A 56 -4.90 4.47 8.42
N GLY A 57 -5.24 3.23 8.71
CA GLY A 57 -5.26 2.75 10.08
C GLY A 57 -5.48 1.25 10.21
N ALA A 58 -5.44 0.78 11.45
CA ALA A 58 -5.82 -0.57 11.87
C ALA A 58 -5.99 -0.62 13.39
N TYR A 59 -6.72 -1.62 13.90
CA TYR A 59 -6.79 -1.95 15.33
C TYR A 59 -7.22 -0.76 16.19
N GLU A 60 -8.25 -0.02 15.73
CA GLU A 60 -8.83 1.18 16.38
C GLU A 60 -7.97 2.46 16.31
N PHE A 61 -6.84 2.43 15.59
CA PHE A 61 -5.97 3.59 15.43
C PHE A 61 -5.94 4.09 13.98
N ASP A 62 -5.96 5.41 13.83
CA ASP A 62 -5.85 6.12 12.55
C ASP A 62 -4.59 7.00 12.54
N THR A 63 -4.02 7.18 11.36
CA THR A 63 -2.85 8.05 11.20
C THR A 63 -3.14 9.48 11.67
N ASN A 64 -4.36 9.99 11.40
CA ASN A 64 -4.76 11.34 11.78
C ASN A 64 -5.01 11.51 13.28
N ASP A 65 -5.12 10.42 14.06
CA ASP A 65 -5.25 10.49 15.51
C ASP A 65 -4.02 11.11 16.18
N ALA A 66 -2.87 11.09 15.51
CA ALA A 66 -1.59 11.56 16.04
C ALA A 66 -1.23 10.93 17.40
N LYS A 67 -1.50 9.62 17.56
CA LYS A 67 -1.22 8.84 18.78
C LYS A 67 0.00 7.95 18.57
N PRO A 68 1.15 8.24 19.20
CA PRO A 68 2.37 7.44 19.01
C PRO A 68 2.20 5.97 19.40
N GLU A 69 1.46 5.70 20.48
CA GLU A 69 1.17 4.34 20.95
C GLU A 69 0.33 3.54 19.94
N GLY A 70 -0.62 4.19 19.28
CA GLY A 70 -1.47 3.57 18.27
C GLY A 70 -0.67 3.15 17.05
N LEU A 71 0.19 4.02 16.54
CA LEU A 71 1.03 3.71 15.38
C LEU A 71 2.07 2.60 15.70
N ARG A 72 2.62 2.60 16.94
CA ARG A 72 3.51 1.51 17.41
C ARG A 72 2.77 0.19 17.54
N TYR A 73 1.54 0.23 18.07
CA TYR A 73 0.69 -0.95 18.17
C TYR A 73 0.38 -1.53 16.80
N TRP A 74 -0.01 -0.67 15.86
CA TRP A 74 -0.29 -1.07 14.48
C TRP A 74 0.95 -1.69 13.81
N ALA A 75 2.10 -1.03 13.83
CA ALA A 75 3.35 -1.57 13.27
C ALA A 75 3.71 -2.96 13.82
N LYS A 76 3.45 -3.18 15.12
CA LYS A 76 3.71 -4.45 15.80
C LYS A 76 2.75 -5.56 15.34
N HIS A 77 1.50 -5.26 15.04
CA HIS A 77 0.46 -6.28 14.79
C HIS A 77 0.21 -6.55 13.31
N ILE A 78 0.47 -5.60 12.42
CA ILE A 78 0.27 -5.78 10.97
C ILE A 78 1.12 -6.91 10.36
N VAL A 79 2.16 -7.34 11.06
CA VAL A 79 2.98 -8.49 10.67
C VAL A 79 2.19 -9.80 10.61
N SER A 80 1.05 -9.89 11.34
CA SER A 80 0.18 -11.06 11.32
C SER A 80 -0.45 -11.35 9.95
N GLU A 81 -0.47 -10.38 9.06
CA GLU A 81 -0.93 -10.51 7.68
C GLU A 81 0.20 -10.56 6.65
N GLY A 82 1.47 -10.69 7.12
CA GLY A 82 2.66 -10.80 6.28
C GLY A 82 3.24 -9.44 5.86
N VAL A 83 2.68 -8.32 6.30
CA VAL A 83 3.21 -6.99 6.01
C VAL A 83 4.48 -6.75 6.81
N THR A 84 5.59 -6.52 6.12
CA THR A 84 6.89 -6.21 6.71
C THR A 84 7.25 -4.74 6.61
N SER A 85 6.51 -4.00 5.78
CA SER A 85 6.68 -2.55 5.65
C SER A 85 5.45 -1.87 5.07
N PHE A 86 5.19 -0.62 5.48
CA PHE A 86 4.02 0.14 5.05
C PHE A 86 4.24 1.66 5.06
N LEU A 87 3.37 2.40 4.38
CA LEU A 87 3.23 3.85 4.53
C LEU A 87 2.02 4.15 5.40
N ALA A 88 2.19 4.97 6.44
CA ALA A 88 1.07 5.49 7.20
C ALA A 88 0.36 6.57 6.36
N THR A 89 -0.92 6.37 6.04
CA THR A 89 -1.67 7.23 5.11
C THR A 89 -2.56 8.20 5.88
N THR A 90 -2.46 9.50 5.56
CA THR A 90 -3.37 10.53 6.10
C THR A 90 -4.68 10.55 5.31
N VAL A 91 -5.76 11.04 5.95
CA VAL A 91 -7.00 11.42 5.27
C VAL A 91 -7.14 12.95 5.33
N THR A 92 -7.77 13.55 4.32
CA THR A 92 -8.04 15.01 4.28
C THR A 92 -8.59 15.52 5.60
N GLN A 93 -7.99 16.57 6.14
CA GLN A 93 -8.40 17.21 7.40
C GLN A 93 -7.85 18.65 7.49
N SER A 94 -8.13 19.36 8.59
CA SER A 94 -7.60 20.70 8.83
C SER A 94 -6.06 20.72 8.80
N VAL A 95 -5.49 21.87 8.51
CA VAL A 95 -4.02 22.05 8.50
C VAL A 95 -3.39 21.62 9.82
N GLU A 96 -4.05 21.92 10.94
CA GLU A 96 -3.56 21.56 12.28
C GLU A 96 -3.52 20.04 12.48
N VAL A 97 -4.62 19.34 12.15
CA VAL A 97 -4.71 17.87 12.30
C VAL A 97 -3.67 17.18 11.41
N LEU A 98 -3.57 17.58 10.14
CA LEU A 98 -2.58 17.00 9.21
C LEU A 98 -1.15 17.26 9.66
N THR A 99 -0.85 18.47 10.16
CA THR A 99 0.48 18.82 10.68
C THR A 99 0.85 17.94 11.88
N ASN A 100 -0.09 17.74 12.81
CA ASN A 100 0.12 16.87 13.98
C ASN A 100 0.26 15.40 13.58
N ALA A 101 -0.55 14.92 12.63
CA ALA A 101 -0.50 13.56 12.12
C ALA A 101 0.87 13.22 11.52
N VAL A 102 1.36 14.06 10.60
CA VAL A 102 2.66 13.79 9.94
C VAL A 102 3.85 13.95 10.90
N ALA A 103 3.76 14.87 11.88
CA ALA A 103 4.76 15.01 12.93
C ALA A 103 4.81 13.78 13.84
N ASN A 104 3.64 13.24 14.23
CA ASN A 104 3.55 12.03 15.02
C ASN A 104 4.18 10.81 14.32
N VAL A 105 3.93 10.63 13.01
CA VAL A 105 4.56 9.53 12.25
C VAL A 105 6.08 9.69 12.28
N ALA A 106 6.60 10.90 12.06
CA ALA A 106 8.03 11.19 12.12
C ALA A 106 8.61 10.91 13.53
N ASP A 107 7.93 11.31 14.59
CA ASP A 107 8.32 11.03 15.99
C ASP A 107 8.43 9.52 16.26
N VAL A 108 7.46 8.72 15.79
CA VAL A 108 7.49 7.27 15.95
C VAL A 108 8.62 6.64 15.16
N MET A 109 8.82 7.06 13.90
CA MET A 109 9.90 6.54 13.05
C MET A 109 11.28 6.78 13.67
N GLU A 110 11.53 7.95 14.22
CA GLU A 110 12.82 8.34 14.80
C GLU A 110 12.99 7.87 16.24
N GLY A 111 11.91 7.77 17.00
CA GLY A 111 11.90 7.33 18.40
C GLY A 111 12.00 5.81 18.61
N GLY A 112 11.91 5.03 17.53
CA GLY A 112 11.98 3.57 17.56
C GLY A 112 10.65 2.89 17.90
N TYR A 113 10.44 1.73 17.30
CA TYR A 113 9.28 0.86 17.44
C TYR A 113 9.62 -0.57 17.00
N GLU A 114 8.70 -1.52 17.25
CA GLU A 114 8.82 -2.93 16.86
C GLU A 114 7.83 -3.26 15.73
N GLY A 115 8.13 -4.32 14.95
CA GLY A 115 7.22 -4.86 13.95
C GLY A 115 7.60 -4.52 12.52
N ALA A 116 6.61 -4.20 11.69
CA ALA A 116 6.80 -3.81 10.30
C ALA A 116 7.44 -2.42 10.18
N GLU A 117 8.30 -2.24 9.19
CA GLU A 117 8.97 -0.95 8.96
C GLU A 117 7.99 0.10 8.43
N ILE A 118 7.87 1.24 9.13
CA ILE A 118 7.18 2.42 8.62
C ILE A 118 8.12 3.08 7.62
N LEU A 119 7.78 3.03 6.33
CA LEU A 119 8.62 3.54 5.23
C LEU A 119 8.55 5.06 5.09
N GLY A 120 7.55 5.67 5.71
CA GLY A 120 7.22 7.07 5.63
C GLY A 120 5.72 7.28 5.61
N ILE A 121 5.32 8.40 5.01
CA ILE A 121 3.93 8.85 4.97
C ILE A 121 3.43 8.85 3.52
N HIS A 122 2.24 8.30 3.30
CA HIS A 122 1.41 8.59 2.15
C HIS A 122 0.46 9.74 2.53
N PHE A 123 0.59 10.87 1.86
CA PHE A 123 -0.23 12.06 2.11
C PHE A 123 -1.38 12.06 1.11
N GLU A 124 -2.52 11.47 1.52
CA GLU A 124 -3.73 11.43 0.71
C GLU A 124 -4.66 12.60 1.03
N GLY A 125 -4.77 13.51 0.08
CA GLY A 125 -5.41 14.81 0.30
C GLY A 125 -4.48 15.80 1.02
N PRO A 126 -4.91 17.06 1.16
CA PRO A 126 -6.24 17.60 0.82
C PRO A 126 -6.42 18.02 -0.66
N TYR A 127 -5.48 17.76 -1.53
CA TYR A 127 -5.42 18.27 -2.91
C TYR A 127 -6.28 17.45 -3.88
N LEU A 128 -7.58 17.29 -3.58
CA LEU A 128 -8.51 16.38 -4.23
C LEU A 128 -9.59 17.13 -5.00
N ASP A 129 -10.31 16.40 -5.87
CA ASP A 129 -11.49 16.93 -6.57
C ASP A 129 -12.76 16.71 -5.76
N MET A 130 -13.59 17.77 -5.63
CA MET A 130 -14.81 17.74 -4.84
C MET A 130 -15.83 16.69 -5.32
N LYS A 131 -15.90 16.43 -6.63
CA LYS A 131 -16.83 15.44 -7.20
C LYS A 131 -16.44 14.01 -6.88
N TYR A 132 -15.13 13.76 -6.80
CA TYR A 132 -14.55 12.42 -6.59
C TYR A 132 -13.92 12.26 -5.21
N LYS A 133 -14.30 13.09 -4.25
CA LYS A 133 -13.76 13.09 -2.89
C LYS A 133 -13.98 11.78 -2.11
N GLY A 134 -14.94 10.93 -2.50
CA GLY A 134 -15.31 9.74 -1.75
C GLY A 134 -15.72 10.06 -0.30
N ALA A 135 -15.10 9.39 0.65
CA ALA A 135 -15.30 9.60 2.08
C ALA A 135 -14.52 10.80 2.66
N GLN A 136 -13.71 11.50 1.86
CA GLN A 136 -12.92 12.65 2.32
C GLN A 136 -13.82 13.83 2.72
N PRO A 137 -13.55 14.54 3.85
CA PRO A 137 -14.35 15.67 4.31
C PRO A 137 -14.24 16.87 3.36
N PRO A 138 -15.36 17.36 2.80
CA PRO A 138 -15.35 18.37 1.75
C PRO A 138 -14.83 19.75 2.19
N GLU A 139 -15.00 20.09 3.47
CA GLU A 139 -14.62 21.38 4.03
C GLU A 139 -13.11 21.63 4.09
N TYR A 140 -12.31 20.57 4.00
CA TYR A 140 -10.84 20.64 4.05
C TYR A 140 -10.17 20.38 2.70
N ILE A 141 -10.93 20.12 1.64
CA ILE A 141 -10.37 19.97 0.31
C ILE A 141 -9.77 21.30 -0.14
N ALA A 142 -8.51 21.23 -0.61
CA ALA A 142 -7.74 22.41 -0.99
C ALA A 142 -7.14 22.25 -2.39
N LYS A 143 -6.78 23.38 -3.00
CA LYS A 143 -6.00 23.36 -4.25
C LYS A 143 -4.54 22.95 -3.95
N PRO A 144 -3.88 22.24 -4.87
CA PRO A 144 -2.46 21.94 -4.77
C PRO A 144 -1.62 23.21 -4.53
N SER A 145 -0.77 23.18 -3.51
CA SER A 145 0.07 24.30 -3.11
C SER A 145 1.44 23.83 -2.64
N VAL A 146 2.49 24.29 -3.32
CA VAL A 146 3.89 24.00 -2.96
C VAL A 146 4.22 24.55 -1.56
N GLU A 147 3.74 25.76 -1.23
CA GLU A 147 4.02 26.38 0.05
C GLU A 147 3.36 25.63 1.20
N GLN A 148 2.09 25.26 1.04
CA GLN A 148 1.38 24.46 2.04
C GLN A 148 2.00 23.07 2.21
N PHE A 149 2.38 22.41 1.11
CA PHE A 149 3.07 21.12 1.19
C PHE A 149 4.41 21.22 1.91
N LYS A 150 5.21 22.27 1.67
CA LYS A 150 6.47 22.49 2.41
C LYS A 150 6.25 22.56 3.92
N HIS A 151 5.16 23.17 4.37
CA HIS A 151 4.80 23.21 5.79
C HIS A 151 4.60 21.79 6.34
N TYR A 152 3.82 20.94 5.66
CA TYR A 152 3.61 19.54 6.07
C TYR A 152 4.90 18.71 6.01
N GLN A 153 5.68 18.87 4.94
CA GLN A 153 6.95 18.15 4.80
C GLN A 153 7.97 18.55 5.87
N GLN A 154 7.98 19.79 6.29
CA GLN A 154 8.81 20.26 7.41
C GLN A 154 8.36 19.62 8.74
N ALA A 155 7.06 19.58 9.02
CA ALA A 155 6.51 18.90 10.21
C ALA A 155 6.81 17.39 10.19
N ALA A 156 6.72 16.77 9.00
CA ALA A 156 7.07 15.39 8.77
C ALA A 156 8.59 15.11 8.72
N ARG A 157 9.45 16.12 8.87
CA ARG A 157 10.91 15.98 8.79
C ARG A 157 11.41 15.25 7.53
N GLY A 158 10.72 15.46 6.41
CA GLY A 158 11.06 14.83 5.14
C GLY A 158 10.49 13.41 4.93
N HIS A 159 9.66 12.91 5.84
CA HIS A 159 9.12 11.56 5.77
C HIS A 159 7.87 11.40 4.89
N ILE A 160 7.29 12.47 4.31
CA ILE A 160 6.27 12.31 3.26
C ILE A 160 6.97 11.83 1.98
N ARG A 161 6.64 10.63 1.54
CA ARG A 161 7.27 9.97 0.38
C ARG A 161 6.31 9.75 -0.79
N TYR A 162 5.02 9.85 -0.55
CA TYR A 162 3.98 9.56 -1.53
C TYR A 162 2.83 10.53 -1.34
N VAL A 163 2.34 11.13 -2.41
CA VAL A 163 1.26 12.14 -2.36
C VAL A 163 0.21 11.80 -3.39
N THR A 164 -1.05 11.70 -2.95
CA THR A 164 -2.21 11.63 -3.85
C THR A 164 -2.76 13.03 -4.09
N LEU A 165 -2.97 13.38 -5.36
CA LEU A 165 -3.58 14.65 -5.77
C LEU A 165 -4.43 14.50 -7.04
N ALA A 166 -5.36 15.45 -7.22
CA ALA A 166 -6.15 15.64 -8.42
C ALA A 166 -5.39 16.56 -9.41
N PRO A 167 -4.80 16.02 -10.48
CA PRO A 167 -3.88 16.75 -11.33
C PRO A 167 -4.53 17.91 -12.12
N GLU A 168 -5.85 17.85 -12.34
CA GLU A 168 -6.61 18.92 -13.00
C GLU A 168 -6.68 20.22 -12.18
N HIS A 169 -6.34 20.13 -10.88
CA HIS A 169 -6.26 21.28 -9.98
C HIS A 169 -4.83 21.79 -9.75
N ASP A 170 -3.81 21.06 -10.22
CA ASP A 170 -2.39 21.43 -10.09
C ASP A 170 -1.97 22.33 -11.26
N GLU A 171 -2.16 23.64 -11.10
CA GLU A 171 -1.89 24.64 -12.13
C GLU A 171 -0.42 24.59 -12.57
N GLY A 172 -0.20 24.37 -13.87
CA GLY A 172 1.14 24.22 -14.44
C GLY A 172 1.93 23.05 -13.89
N PHE A 173 1.28 22.07 -13.22
CA PHE A 173 1.92 20.95 -12.53
C PHE A 173 2.97 21.41 -11.50
N ALA A 174 2.74 22.56 -10.85
CA ALA A 174 3.71 23.18 -9.97
C ALA A 174 4.04 22.32 -8.74
N LEU A 175 3.00 21.73 -8.11
CA LEU A 175 3.22 20.81 -6.99
C LEU A 175 3.83 19.49 -7.47
N THR A 176 3.34 18.95 -8.58
CA THR A 176 3.88 17.72 -9.19
C THR A 176 5.37 17.85 -9.48
N HIS A 177 5.83 18.95 -10.10
CA HIS A 177 7.24 19.20 -10.35
C HIS A 177 8.06 19.34 -9.07
N TYR A 178 7.51 20.05 -8.08
CA TYR A 178 8.17 20.21 -6.79
C TYR A 178 8.38 18.86 -6.11
N LEU A 179 7.31 18.04 -5.98
CA LEU A 179 7.32 16.72 -5.36
C LEU A 179 8.33 15.79 -6.04
N THR A 180 8.23 15.68 -7.37
CA THR A 180 9.11 14.81 -8.17
C THR A 180 10.56 15.23 -8.06
N GLY A 181 10.84 16.53 -8.09
CA GLY A 181 12.20 17.09 -7.92
C GLY A 181 12.80 16.84 -6.53
N HIS A 182 11.98 16.49 -5.54
CA HIS A 182 12.40 16.17 -4.16
C HIS A 182 12.27 14.68 -3.82
N GLY A 183 12.09 13.81 -4.84
CA GLY A 183 12.02 12.36 -4.64
C GLY A 183 10.72 11.85 -4.00
N VAL A 184 9.66 12.67 -4.00
CA VAL A 184 8.33 12.28 -3.54
C VAL A 184 7.52 11.74 -4.72
N VAL A 185 6.94 10.56 -4.57
CA VAL A 185 6.10 9.94 -5.60
C VAL A 185 4.76 10.65 -5.68
N VAL A 186 4.37 11.03 -6.89
CA VAL A 186 3.05 11.63 -7.16
C VAL A 186 2.12 10.56 -7.71
N SER A 187 0.99 10.37 -7.02
CA SER A 187 -0.12 9.53 -7.44
C SER A 187 -1.32 10.39 -7.79
N ILE A 188 -1.99 10.07 -8.88
CA ILE A 188 -3.21 10.79 -9.28
C ILE A 188 -4.44 9.98 -8.85
N GLY A 189 -5.32 10.62 -8.08
CA GLY A 189 -6.52 10.01 -7.55
C GLY A 189 -7.48 11.04 -6.97
N HIS A 190 -8.67 10.60 -6.56
CA HIS A 190 -9.75 11.48 -6.15
C HIS A 190 -9.95 12.64 -7.15
N SER A 191 -10.11 12.31 -8.43
CA SER A 191 -9.89 13.24 -9.53
C SER A 191 -10.93 13.06 -10.63
N ALA A 192 -11.39 14.20 -11.17
CA ALA A 192 -12.25 14.29 -12.36
C ALA A 192 -11.44 14.38 -13.67
N ALA A 193 -10.12 14.25 -13.62
CA ALA A 193 -9.25 14.40 -14.77
C ALA A 193 -9.70 13.56 -15.97
N THR A 194 -9.54 14.12 -17.15
CA THR A 194 -9.71 13.39 -18.41
C THR A 194 -8.52 12.49 -18.68
N TYR A 195 -8.65 11.60 -19.66
CA TYR A 195 -7.55 10.79 -20.15
C TYR A 195 -6.33 11.64 -20.53
N GLU A 196 -6.54 12.73 -21.24
CA GLU A 196 -5.49 13.65 -21.72
C GLU A 196 -4.80 14.35 -20.55
N GLN A 197 -5.56 14.77 -19.53
CA GLN A 197 -5.00 15.36 -18.31
C GLN A 197 -4.15 14.34 -17.54
N ALA A 198 -4.56 13.07 -17.47
CA ALA A 198 -3.74 12.00 -16.89
C ALA A 198 -2.44 11.77 -17.66
N VAL A 199 -2.48 11.78 -19.00
CA VAL A 199 -1.29 11.68 -19.84
C VAL A 199 -0.34 12.86 -19.60
N MET A 200 -0.88 14.08 -19.46
CA MET A 200 -0.08 15.27 -19.16
C MET A 200 0.53 15.19 -17.75
N ALA A 201 -0.23 14.73 -16.76
CA ALA A 201 0.30 14.53 -15.40
C ALA A 201 1.44 13.50 -15.39
N TYR A 202 1.29 12.37 -16.09
CA TYR A 202 2.34 11.38 -16.25
C TYR A 202 3.58 11.96 -16.92
N ALA A 203 3.42 12.71 -17.99
CA ALA A 203 4.52 13.38 -18.70
C ALA A 203 5.25 14.41 -17.84
N ASN A 204 4.56 14.99 -16.83
CA ASN A 204 5.11 15.95 -15.87
C ASN A 204 5.62 15.30 -14.57
N GLY A 205 5.65 13.96 -14.49
CA GLY A 205 6.32 13.24 -13.41
C GLY A 205 5.41 12.48 -12.46
N ALA A 206 4.07 12.53 -12.62
CA ALA A 206 3.20 11.63 -11.88
C ALA A 206 3.54 10.17 -12.21
N ARG A 207 3.63 9.31 -11.20
CA ARG A 207 4.18 7.96 -11.34
C ARG A 207 3.17 6.86 -11.03
N SER A 208 2.09 7.19 -10.30
CA SER A 208 1.09 6.23 -9.87
C SER A 208 -0.33 6.77 -10.00
N MET A 209 -1.31 5.86 -9.90
CA MET A 209 -2.74 6.15 -9.74
C MET A 209 -3.24 5.50 -8.46
N THR A 210 -3.97 6.25 -7.67
CA THR A 210 -4.50 5.84 -6.37
C THR A 210 -5.76 5.01 -6.56
N HIS A 211 -5.86 3.86 -5.89
CA HIS A 211 -7.03 2.95 -5.82
C HIS A 211 -7.90 2.94 -7.10
N VAL A 212 -7.30 2.52 -8.22
CA VAL A 212 -7.94 2.48 -9.56
C VAL A 212 -9.36 1.93 -9.49
N TYR A 213 -10.27 2.55 -10.23
CA TYR A 213 -11.73 2.48 -10.25
C TYR A 213 -12.44 3.36 -9.20
N ASN A 214 -11.84 3.59 -8.04
CA ASN A 214 -12.47 4.29 -6.93
C ASN A 214 -12.07 5.76 -6.93
N GLY A 215 -13.01 6.66 -6.64
CA GLY A 215 -12.72 8.09 -6.57
C GLY A 215 -12.11 8.70 -7.84
N MET A 216 -12.52 8.25 -9.05
CA MET A 216 -11.94 8.74 -10.31
C MET A 216 -12.92 8.69 -11.48
N SER A 217 -12.63 9.47 -12.54
CA SER A 217 -13.41 9.48 -13.76
C SER A 217 -13.44 8.10 -14.43
N PRO A 218 -14.64 7.55 -14.72
CA PRO A 218 -14.79 6.17 -15.16
C PRO A 218 -14.36 5.96 -16.62
N PHE A 219 -14.15 4.68 -16.98
CA PHE A 219 -13.92 4.26 -18.36
C PHE A 219 -15.22 4.16 -19.14
N ALA A 220 -15.28 4.85 -20.29
CA ALA A 220 -16.24 4.59 -21.34
C ALA A 220 -15.52 4.60 -22.69
N HIS A 221 -16.02 3.85 -23.68
CA HIS A 221 -15.33 3.66 -24.95
C HIS A 221 -15.13 4.96 -25.78
N ARG A 222 -15.84 6.06 -25.44
CA ARG A 222 -15.71 7.40 -26.04
C ARG A 222 -15.25 8.47 -25.06
N ALA A 223 -15.13 8.13 -23.76
CA ALA A 223 -14.64 9.02 -22.70
C ALA A 223 -13.85 8.15 -21.70
N ASN A 224 -12.55 7.99 -21.96
CA ASN A 224 -11.75 6.97 -21.28
C ASN A 224 -11.47 7.27 -19.79
N GLY A 225 -11.50 8.54 -19.40
CA GLY A 225 -11.25 8.98 -18.03
C GLY A 225 -9.90 8.51 -17.44
N LEU A 226 -9.76 8.62 -16.14
CA LEU A 226 -8.58 8.11 -15.42
C LEU A 226 -8.48 6.59 -15.49
N VAL A 227 -9.60 5.88 -15.38
CA VAL A 227 -9.59 4.41 -15.49
C VAL A 227 -9.02 3.96 -16.84
N GLY A 228 -9.38 4.61 -17.94
CA GLY A 228 -8.80 4.32 -19.26
C GLY A 228 -7.33 4.68 -19.35
N ALA A 229 -6.88 5.74 -18.69
CA ALA A 229 -5.47 6.08 -18.59
C ALA A 229 -4.70 5.02 -17.78
N ALA A 230 -5.28 4.49 -16.69
CA ALA A 230 -4.69 3.40 -15.92
C ALA A 230 -4.44 2.14 -16.78
N TYR A 231 -5.36 1.81 -17.68
CA TYR A 231 -5.16 0.71 -18.64
C TYR A 231 -4.11 1.00 -19.70
N ARG A 232 -4.09 2.23 -20.24
CA ARG A 232 -3.30 2.54 -21.44
C ARG A 232 -1.87 2.94 -21.13
N ILE A 233 -1.62 3.65 -20.02
CA ILE A 233 -0.27 4.03 -19.58
C ILE A 233 0.31 2.87 -18.78
N ARG A 234 0.85 1.88 -19.49
CA ARG A 234 1.30 0.61 -18.87
C ARG A 234 2.45 0.78 -17.89
N THR A 235 3.28 1.80 -18.07
CA THR A 235 4.47 2.08 -17.23
C THR A 235 4.18 3.02 -16.06
N MET A 236 2.94 3.45 -15.88
CA MET A 236 2.47 4.12 -14.69
C MET A 236 1.95 3.09 -13.68
N TYR A 237 2.40 3.13 -12.45
CA TYR A 237 1.87 2.25 -11.40
C TYR A 237 0.39 2.54 -11.16
N GLY A 238 -0.32 1.58 -10.62
CA GLY A 238 -1.71 1.80 -10.22
C GLY A 238 -2.03 0.91 -9.05
N GLU A 239 -2.46 1.56 -7.99
CA GLU A 239 -2.95 0.91 -6.79
C GLU A 239 -4.33 0.31 -7.05
N ILE A 240 -4.64 -0.80 -6.40
CA ILE A 240 -5.96 -1.41 -6.45
C ILE A 240 -6.27 -2.14 -5.14
N ILE A 241 -7.49 -1.95 -4.65
CA ILE A 241 -8.02 -2.63 -3.46
C ILE A 241 -8.53 -4.01 -3.89
N CYS A 242 -7.95 -5.07 -3.32
CA CYS A 242 -8.20 -6.45 -3.74
C CYS A 242 -9.09 -7.22 -2.74
N ASP A 243 -10.11 -6.57 -2.19
CA ASP A 243 -11.03 -7.14 -1.20
C ASP A 243 -12.25 -7.87 -1.78
N GLY A 244 -12.46 -7.79 -3.10
CA GLY A 244 -13.65 -8.33 -3.77
C GLY A 244 -14.90 -7.48 -3.64
N CYS A 245 -14.89 -6.42 -2.79
CA CYS A 245 -15.99 -5.49 -2.56
C CYS A 245 -15.83 -4.21 -3.38
N HIS A 246 -14.67 -3.55 -3.29
CA HIS A 246 -14.34 -2.34 -4.10
C HIS A 246 -14.22 -2.68 -5.59
N SER A 247 -13.75 -3.87 -5.90
CA SER A 247 -13.62 -4.38 -7.26
C SER A 247 -13.98 -5.85 -7.31
N THR A 248 -14.89 -6.22 -8.20
CA THR A 248 -15.25 -7.64 -8.39
C THR A 248 -14.04 -8.44 -8.89
N PRO A 249 -13.98 -9.77 -8.66
CA PRO A 249 -12.92 -10.61 -9.18
C PRO A 249 -12.69 -10.45 -10.69
N ALA A 250 -13.75 -10.26 -11.47
CA ALA A 250 -13.65 -10.01 -12.92
C ALA A 250 -12.95 -8.66 -13.24
N ALA A 251 -13.25 -7.60 -12.48
CA ALA A 251 -12.61 -6.29 -12.66
C ALA A 251 -11.13 -6.36 -12.26
N LEU A 252 -10.82 -7.07 -11.16
CA LEU A 252 -9.44 -7.33 -10.73
C LEU A 252 -8.66 -8.08 -11.81
N ASN A 253 -9.20 -9.18 -12.34
CA ASN A 253 -8.56 -9.92 -13.43
C ASN A 253 -8.26 -9.02 -14.63
N ASN A 254 -9.27 -8.30 -15.14
CA ASN A 254 -9.12 -7.41 -16.28
C ASN A 254 -8.01 -6.37 -16.06
N TYR A 255 -7.95 -5.79 -14.85
CA TYR A 255 -6.93 -4.81 -14.52
C TYR A 255 -5.52 -5.43 -14.51
N PHE A 256 -5.32 -6.53 -13.78
CA PHE A 256 -4.03 -7.20 -13.68
C PHE A 256 -3.54 -7.72 -15.03
N MET A 257 -4.41 -8.31 -15.84
CA MET A 257 -4.05 -8.79 -17.18
C MET A 257 -3.70 -7.64 -18.13
N SER A 258 -4.31 -6.47 -17.96
CA SER A 258 -3.96 -5.27 -18.72
C SER A 258 -2.64 -4.63 -18.29
N LYS A 259 -2.38 -4.57 -16.96
CA LYS A 259 -1.16 -3.98 -16.38
C LYS A 259 0.07 -4.87 -16.53
N GLY A 260 -0.12 -6.18 -16.52
CA GLY A 260 0.98 -7.14 -16.46
C GLY A 260 1.62 -7.23 -15.05
N PRO A 261 2.79 -7.91 -14.95
CA PRO A 261 3.38 -8.27 -13.67
C PRO A 261 4.04 -7.09 -12.91
N ASP A 262 4.32 -5.95 -13.57
CA ASP A 262 5.30 -4.99 -13.06
C ASP A 262 4.71 -3.67 -12.53
N TYR A 263 3.42 -3.37 -12.80
CA TYR A 263 2.88 -2.04 -12.55
C TYR A 263 1.55 -2.00 -11.78
N ALA A 264 0.95 -3.13 -11.45
CA ALA A 264 -0.16 -3.19 -10.50
C ALA A 264 0.39 -3.22 -9.07
N ILE A 265 -0.22 -2.45 -8.17
CA ILE A 265 0.11 -2.46 -6.73
C ILE A 265 -1.15 -2.79 -5.96
N MET A 266 -1.13 -3.90 -5.22
CA MET A 266 -2.19 -4.22 -4.26
C MET A 266 -1.99 -3.37 -3.01
N ILE A 267 -3.06 -2.71 -2.59
CA ILE A 267 -3.13 -1.93 -1.36
C ILE A 267 -4.33 -2.40 -0.53
N SER A 268 -4.30 -2.12 0.76
CA SER A 268 -5.47 -2.39 1.59
C SER A 268 -6.47 -1.23 1.57
N ASP A 269 -6.00 0.01 1.56
CA ASP A 269 -6.83 1.18 1.88
C ASP A 269 -7.56 0.98 3.23
N ALA A 270 -6.85 0.36 4.18
CA ALA A 270 -7.43 -0.05 5.44
C ALA A 270 -7.68 1.13 6.38
N LEU A 271 -8.79 1.04 7.12
CA LEU A 271 -9.17 2.00 8.15
C LEU A 271 -8.84 1.49 9.56
N MET A 272 -9.04 2.32 10.59
CA MET A 272 -8.97 1.94 11.99
C MET A 272 -9.84 0.72 12.33
N ALA A 273 -10.86 0.46 11.55
CA ALA A 273 -11.77 -0.67 11.70
C ALA A 273 -11.14 -2.03 11.34
N LYS A 274 -9.99 -2.06 10.66
CA LYS A 274 -9.26 -3.29 10.38
C LYS A 274 -8.85 -3.99 11.66
N GLY A 275 -9.12 -5.29 11.75
CA GLY A 275 -8.82 -6.09 12.93
C GLY A 275 -9.82 -5.94 14.07
N THR A 276 -10.96 -5.28 13.85
CA THR A 276 -12.04 -5.10 14.84
C THR A 276 -13.26 -5.98 14.51
N PRO A 277 -14.17 -6.20 15.48
CA PRO A 277 -15.35 -7.03 15.25
C PRO A 277 -16.29 -6.48 14.17
N ILE A 278 -17.01 -7.37 13.48
CA ILE A 278 -18.13 -7.02 12.60
C ILE A 278 -19.21 -6.27 13.42
N GLY A 279 -19.80 -5.23 12.84
CA GLY A 279 -20.79 -4.36 13.47
C GLY A 279 -20.19 -3.23 14.30
N SER A 280 -18.86 -3.10 14.35
CA SER A 280 -18.22 -1.95 14.98
C SER A 280 -18.47 -0.68 14.18
N GLU A 281 -18.55 0.45 14.89
CA GLU A 281 -18.82 1.77 14.33
C GLU A 281 -17.66 2.71 14.67
N TYR A 282 -17.27 3.57 13.73
CA TYR A 282 -16.15 4.51 13.88
C TYR A 282 -16.47 5.85 13.23
N ILE A 283 -15.66 6.84 13.54
CA ILE A 283 -15.63 8.12 12.81
C ILE A 283 -14.36 8.16 11.97
N PHE A 284 -14.49 8.21 10.66
CA PHE A 284 -13.39 8.32 9.72
C PHE A 284 -13.50 9.63 8.92
N GLY A 285 -12.49 10.48 9.00
CA GLY A 285 -12.51 11.78 8.33
C GLY A 285 -13.72 12.66 8.72
N GLY A 286 -14.30 12.46 9.91
CA GLY A 286 -15.53 13.15 10.35
C GLY A 286 -16.83 12.47 9.92
N ASN A 287 -16.79 11.40 9.13
CA ASN A 287 -17.96 10.63 8.71
C ASN A 287 -18.15 9.38 9.57
N HIS A 288 -19.38 9.04 9.89
CA HIS A 288 -19.73 7.78 10.55
C HIS A 288 -19.61 6.62 9.57
N ILE A 289 -18.96 5.53 10.02
CA ILE A 289 -18.80 4.27 9.26
C ILE A 289 -19.22 3.08 10.10
N THR A 290 -19.79 2.07 9.44
CA THR A 290 -20.20 0.79 10.04
C THR A 290 -19.55 -0.36 9.30
N ILE A 291 -19.06 -1.38 10.01
CA ILE A 291 -18.50 -2.60 9.44
C ILE A 291 -19.58 -3.63 9.20
N TYR A 292 -19.77 -4.02 7.96
CA TYR A 292 -20.79 -4.95 7.52
C TYR A 292 -20.34 -6.42 7.67
N PRO A 293 -21.28 -7.41 7.58
CA PRO A 293 -20.96 -8.83 7.76
C PRO A 293 -19.92 -9.41 6.79
N ASP A 294 -19.76 -8.80 5.60
CA ASP A 294 -18.74 -9.17 4.62
C ASP A 294 -17.36 -8.54 4.90
N GLY A 295 -17.27 -7.74 5.96
CA GLY A 295 -16.06 -7.03 6.36
C GLY A 295 -15.89 -5.67 5.67
N SER A 296 -16.78 -5.27 4.76
CA SER A 296 -16.73 -3.95 4.12
C SER A 296 -17.13 -2.83 5.10
N ALA A 297 -16.53 -1.65 4.93
CA ALA A 297 -16.85 -0.46 5.68
C ALA A 297 -17.72 0.49 4.85
N HIS A 298 -18.80 0.98 5.42
CA HIS A 298 -19.76 1.84 4.72
C HIS A 298 -20.09 3.10 5.50
N LEU A 299 -20.21 4.21 4.78
CA LEU A 299 -20.86 5.43 5.26
C LEU A 299 -22.35 5.21 5.45
N ASP A 300 -23.03 6.08 6.23
CA ASP A 300 -24.48 6.03 6.45
C ASP A 300 -25.32 6.07 5.16
N ASN A 301 -24.78 6.62 4.08
CA ASN A 301 -25.43 6.67 2.76
C ASN A 301 -25.17 5.40 1.90
N GLY A 302 -24.48 4.39 2.45
CA GLY A 302 -24.15 3.14 1.78
C GLY A 302 -22.91 3.18 0.88
N THR A 303 -22.19 4.29 0.81
CA THR A 303 -20.94 4.39 0.06
C THR A 303 -19.83 3.65 0.81
N LEU A 304 -19.01 2.88 0.09
CA LEU A 304 -17.79 2.28 0.65
C LEU A 304 -16.82 3.36 1.14
N ALA A 305 -16.18 3.11 2.28
CA ALA A 305 -15.22 4.02 2.89
C ALA A 305 -13.99 3.23 3.33
N GLY A 306 -12.96 3.21 2.49
CA GLY A 306 -11.78 2.39 2.70
C GLY A 306 -12.13 0.91 2.94
N SER A 307 -11.21 0.14 3.50
CA SER A 307 -11.41 -1.30 3.69
C SER A 307 -10.98 -1.80 5.07
N THR A 308 -11.18 -3.10 5.30
CA THR A 308 -10.60 -3.86 6.41
C THR A 308 -9.69 -4.99 5.88
N LEU A 309 -9.23 -4.88 4.64
CA LEU A 309 -8.50 -5.91 3.93
C LEU A 309 -7.16 -6.25 4.60
N ASN A 310 -6.90 -7.52 4.83
CA ASN A 310 -5.58 -8.05 5.10
C ASN A 310 -4.86 -8.41 3.79
N ILE A 311 -3.61 -8.03 3.62
CA ILE A 311 -2.85 -8.21 2.36
C ILE A 311 -2.76 -9.69 1.94
N ASN A 312 -2.56 -10.61 2.88
CA ASN A 312 -2.54 -12.06 2.57
C ASN A 312 -3.90 -12.56 2.03
N LYS A 313 -5.03 -12.01 2.51
CA LYS A 313 -6.35 -12.33 1.99
C LYS A 313 -6.56 -11.76 0.58
N GLY A 314 -6.08 -10.53 0.34
CA GLY A 314 -6.06 -9.95 -1.00
C GLY A 314 -5.27 -10.80 -1.99
N LEU A 315 -4.11 -11.32 -1.59
CA LEU A 315 -3.33 -12.25 -2.40
C LEU A 315 -4.13 -13.52 -2.75
N ARG A 316 -4.84 -14.10 -1.78
CA ARG A 316 -5.73 -15.25 -2.00
C ARG A 316 -6.85 -14.93 -3.00
N ILE A 317 -7.55 -13.81 -2.80
CA ILE A 317 -8.64 -13.35 -3.69
C ILE A 317 -8.13 -13.18 -5.13
N LEU A 318 -6.97 -12.56 -5.31
CA LEU A 318 -6.38 -12.39 -6.63
C LEU A 318 -6.12 -13.72 -7.32
N VAL A 319 -5.53 -14.69 -6.61
CA VAL A 319 -5.13 -15.97 -7.23
C VAL A 319 -6.32 -16.91 -7.39
N GLU A 320 -7.14 -17.09 -6.36
CA GLU A 320 -8.18 -18.14 -6.32
C GLU A 320 -9.51 -17.68 -6.89
N GLU A 321 -9.88 -16.41 -6.72
CA GLU A 321 -11.18 -15.89 -7.14
C GLU A 321 -11.09 -15.08 -8.44
N ALA A 322 -10.07 -14.19 -8.53
CA ALA A 322 -9.84 -13.38 -9.72
C ALA A 322 -8.99 -14.10 -10.80
N MET A 323 -8.45 -15.29 -10.51
CA MET A 323 -7.64 -16.08 -11.43
C MET A 323 -6.43 -15.30 -12.02
N VAL A 324 -5.86 -14.40 -11.23
CA VAL A 324 -4.64 -13.67 -11.57
C VAL A 324 -3.43 -14.58 -11.40
N PRO A 325 -2.47 -14.63 -12.33
CA PRO A 325 -1.24 -15.40 -12.16
C PRO A 325 -0.53 -15.06 -10.84
N PHE A 326 -0.06 -16.08 -10.12
CA PHE A 326 0.53 -15.93 -8.79
C PHE A 326 1.66 -14.89 -8.75
N ASN A 327 2.55 -14.88 -9.76
CA ASN A 327 3.63 -13.90 -9.86
C ASN A 327 3.12 -12.46 -10.01
N TYR A 328 2.01 -12.22 -10.75
CA TYR A 328 1.41 -10.88 -10.86
C TYR A 328 0.87 -10.42 -9.51
N ALA A 329 0.12 -11.31 -8.84
CA ALA A 329 -0.48 -11.04 -7.55
C ALA A 329 0.58 -10.80 -6.45
N LEU A 330 1.62 -11.63 -6.41
CA LEU A 330 2.72 -11.49 -5.45
C LEU A 330 3.54 -10.23 -5.72
N ASN A 331 3.90 -9.95 -6.98
CA ASN A 331 4.63 -8.74 -7.35
C ASN A 331 3.89 -7.48 -6.92
N ALA A 332 2.56 -7.49 -6.99
CA ALA A 332 1.73 -6.33 -6.63
C ALA A 332 1.80 -5.95 -5.15
N CYS A 333 2.14 -6.88 -4.26
CA CYS A 333 2.32 -6.60 -2.82
C CYS A 333 3.78 -6.73 -2.35
N THR A 334 4.73 -6.85 -3.28
CA THR A 334 6.15 -7.01 -2.93
C THR A 334 7.04 -6.09 -3.76
N ILE A 335 7.46 -6.52 -4.94
CA ILE A 335 8.47 -5.81 -5.74
C ILE A 335 7.91 -4.54 -6.42
N ASN A 336 6.62 -4.50 -6.80
CA ASN A 336 6.06 -3.35 -7.48
C ASN A 336 5.95 -2.12 -6.57
N PRO A 337 5.40 -2.21 -5.33
CA PRO A 337 5.46 -1.10 -4.39
C PRO A 337 6.90 -0.70 -4.03
N ALA A 338 7.84 -1.66 -3.92
CA ALA A 338 9.23 -1.36 -3.68
C ALA A 338 9.84 -0.53 -4.82
N ARG A 339 9.60 -0.91 -6.09
CA ARG A 339 10.05 -0.15 -7.27
C ARG A 339 9.39 1.23 -7.36
N CYS A 340 8.09 1.32 -7.03
CA CYS A 340 7.37 2.58 -7.02
C CYS A 340 7.99 3.58 -6.05
N LEU A 341 8.42 3.11 -4.88
CA LEU A 341 9.05 3.90 -3.82
C LEU A 341 10.58 4.00 -3.94
N HIS A 342 11.21 3.45 -4.99
CA HIS A 342 12.67 3.38 -5.16
C HIS A 342 13.38 2.68 -3.99
N LEU A 343 12.82 1.56 -3.52
CA LEU A 343 13.34 0.73 -2.43
C LEU A 343 13.67 -0.70 -2.90
N ASP A 344 13.62 -0.95 -4.20
CA ASP A 344 13.84 -2.29 -4.78
C ASP A 344 15.30 -2.74 -4.74
N ASP A 345 16.22 -1.86 -4.39
CA ASP A 345 17.59 -2.20 -4.02
C ASP A 345 17.70 -3.01 -2.73
N ARG A 346 16.75 -2.83 -1.79
CA ARG A 346 16.76 -3.50 -0.49
C ARG A 346 15.51 -4.31 -0.14
N LYS A 347 14.37 -4.12 -0.83
CA LYS A 347 13.07 -4.76 -0.52
C LYS A 347 12.43 -5.44 -1.72
N GLY A 348 11.37 -6.17 -1.49
CA GLY A 348 10.43 -6.67 -2.49
C GLY A 348 10.83 -7.97 -3.20
N SER A 349 12.01 -8.52 -2.96
CA SER A 349 12.41 -9.82 -3.51
C SER A 349 13.44 -10.54 -2.61
N ILE A 350 13.51 -11.87 -2.73
CA ILE A 350 14.49 -12.70 -2.02
C ILE A 350 15.78 -12.72 -2.85
N GLN A 351 16.76 -11.91 -2.45
CA GLN A 351 18.07 -11.80 -3.08
C GLN A 351 19.15 -11.51 -2.03
N VAL A 352 20.35 -12.02 -2.24
CA VAL A 352 21.50 -11.72 -1.37
C VAL A 352 21.74 -10.20 -1.32
N GLY A 353 21.95 -9.67 -0.12
CA GLY A 353 22.15 -8.25 0.16
C GLY A 353 20.89 -7.47 0.49
N LYS A 354 19.69 -8.00 0.20
CA LYS A 354 18.42 -7.36 0.56
C LYS A 354 18.04 -7.62 2.01
N ASP A 355 17.13 -6.80 2.52
CA ASP A 355 16.54 -6.98 3.84
C ASP A 355 15.92 -8.38 3.95
N ALA A 356 16.14 -9.05 5.07
CA ALA A 356 15.56 -10.36 5.34
C ALA A 356 14.08 -10.23 5.78
N ASP A 357 13.28 -9.62 4.91
CA ASP A 357 11.83 -9.44 5.04
C ASP A 357 11.15 -10.57 4.29
N LEU A 358 10.57 -11.52 5.04
CA LEU A 358 10.05 -12.76 4.49
C LEU A 358 8.71 -13.13 5.13
N VAL A 359 7.87 -13.81 4.36
CA VAL A 359 6.62 -14.38 4.84
C VAL A 359 6.60 -15.87 4.54
N VAL A 360 6.22 -16.65 5.53
CA VAL A 360 5.93 -18.06 5.38
C VAL A 360 4.43 -18.26 5.32
N LEU A 361 3.94 -18.81 4.22
CA LEU A 361 2.50 -19.00 3.97
C LEU A 361 2.11 -20.47 4.01
N GLU A 362 0.94 -20.73 4.59
CA GLU A 362 0.18 -21.94 4.41
C GLU A 362 -0.37 -22.06 2.97
N ASP A 363 -0.87 -23.24 2.61
CA ASP A 363 -1.44 -23.44 1.28
C ASP A 363 -2.74 -22.62 1.06
N ASN A 364 -3.48 -22.27 2.12
CA ASN A 364 -4.64 -21.40 2.11
C ASN A 364 -4.33 -19.91 2.24
N TYR A 365 -3.04 -19.53 2.11
CA TYR A 365 -2.52 -18.15 2.24
C TYR A 365 -2.53 -17.57 3.67
N ASP A 366 -2.85 -18.34 4.69
CA ASP A 366 -2.65 -17.88 6.06
C ASP A 366 -1.17 -17.71 6.36
N VAL A 367 -0.84 -16.69 7.14
CA VAL A 367 0.55 -16.39 7.52
C VAL A 367 0.95 -17.27 8.69
N LEU A 368 1.94 -18.13 8.49
CA LEU A 368 2.53 -18.97 9.53
C LEU A 368 3.63 -18.22 10.29
N GLN A 369 4.45 -17.44 9.59
CA GLN A 369 5.52 -16.66 10.18
C GLN A 369 5.83 -15.45 9.31
N THR A 370 6.18 -14.35 9.94
CA THR A 370 6.72 -13.15 9.30
C THR A 370 8.08 -12.82 9.87
N TYR A 371 9.04 -12.57 9.01
CA TYR A 371 10.37 -12.10 9.39
C TYR A 371 10.51 -10.63 8.94
N CYS A 372 10.81 -9.75 9.90
CA CYS A 372 11.20 -8.38 9.64
C CYS A 372 12.69 -8.24 9.92
N LYS A 373 13.49 -7.93 8.90
CA LYS A 373 14.96 -7.87 9.00
C LYS A 373 15.53 -9.11 9.71
N GLY A 374 15.09 -10.28 9.29
CA GLY A 374 15.55 -11.58 9.80
C GLY A 374 15.07 -11.95 11.21
N GLN A 375 14.25 -11.12 11.85
CA GLN A 375 13.67 -11.41 13.15
C GLN A 375 12.27 -11.98 13.01
N ALA A 376 12.01 -13.16 13.56
CA ALA A 376 10.68 -13.77 13.63
C ALA A 376 9.73 -12.89 14.47
N LYS A 377 8.49 -12.68 13.98
CA LYS A 377 7.53 -11.76 14.59
C LYS A 377 6.23 -12.45 15.04
N LEU A 378 5.97 -13.69 14.64
CA LEU A 378 4.82 -14.50 15.05
C LEU A 378 5.28 -15.72 15.83
#